data_45515fa1a1832f228eb4a110af1c5258
#
_entry.id   45515fa1a1832f228eb4a110af1c5258
#
_cell.length_a   1.000
_cell.length_b   1.000
_cell.length_c   1.000
_cell.angle_alpha   90.00
_cell.angle_beta   90.00
_cell.angle_gamma   90.00
#
_symmetry.space_group_name_H-M   'P 1'
#
loop_
_entity.id
_entity.type
_entity.pdbx_description
1 polymer ?
#
loop_
_entity_poly.entity_id
_entity_poly.type
_entity_poly.pdbx_seq_one_letter_code
_entity_poly.pdbx_strand_id
1 'polypeptide(L)'
;PEEPIIPIVKEYTVSYDANGGEGVMSSVTVKENETIVIANNLFSRPMYEFIGWNTKADGSGTAYQSGASLVVTENITLYAQWQDITNGYEYVDLGLSVMWATTNIGAARPESYGNYYAWGETATKSEYRQDNYYIWPGSDLYSSYDAAHVNWGGNWRMPTKAEFEELRDRCSWDYMK
;
A
#
# COMPACT_ATOMS: atom_id res chain seq x y z
N PRO A 1 -50.68 37.86 16.29
CA PRO A 1 -50.25 36.72 15.50
C PRO A 1 -48.85 36.32 15.99
N GLU A 2 -48.72 35.08 16.49
CA GLU A 2 -47.43 34.53 16.84
C GLU A 2 -46.68 34.25 15.54
N GLU A 3 -45.43 34.73 15.44
CA GLU A 3 -44.59 34.39 14.32
C GLU A 3 -44.31 32.85 14.33
N PRO A 4 -44.34 32.21 13.18
CA PRO A 4 -44.06 30.77 13.13
C PRO A 4 -42.62 30.51 13.60
N ILE A 5 -42.46 29.68 14.62
CA ILE A 5 -41.17 29.21 15.09
C ILE A 5 -40.60 28.27 14.00
N ILE A 6 -39.66 28.77 13.20
CA ILE A 6 -38.92 27.94 12.25
C ILE A 6 -37.94 27.10 13.07
N PRO A 7 -38.03 25.76 13.05
CA PRO A 7 -37.09 24.95 13.81
C PRO A 7 -35.68 25.14 13.24
N ILE A 8 -34.71 25.44 14.11
CA ILE A 8 -33.31 25.50 13.75
C ILE A 8 -32.87 24.07 13.48
N VAL A 9 -32.61 23.74 12.20
CA VAL A 9 -32.07 22.46 11.80
C VAL A 9 -30.56 22.52 12.03
N LYS A 10 -30.07 21.70 12.95
CA LYS A 10 -28.61 21.53 13.14
C LYS A 10 -28.02 20.71 11.98
N GLU A 11 -26.89 21.17 11.54
CA GLU A 11 -26.12 20.48 10.49
C GLU A 11 -24.70 20.16 11.00
N TYR A 12 -24.17 19.03 10.57
CA TYR A 12 -22.84 18.56 10.92
C TYR A 12 -22.06 18.19 9.68
N THR A 13 -20.75 18.30 9.77
CA THR A 13 -19.84 18.00 8.68
C THR A 13 -19.10 16.69 8.96
N VAL A 14 -19.10 15.79 7.98
CA VAL A 14 -18.24 14.61 7.93
C VAL A 14 -17.09 14.89 6.96
N SER A 15 -15.87 14.85 7.46
CA SER A 15 -14.64 15.12 6.72
C SER A 15 -13.81 13.85 6.63
N TYR A 16 -12.94 13.79 5.62
CA TYR A 16 -12.01 12.70 5.41
C TYR A 16 -10.59 13.24 5.45
N ASP A 17 -9.71 12.57 6.21
CA ASP A 17 -8.29 12.90 6.35
C ASP A 17 -7.44 11.76 5.84
N ALA A 18 -6.47 12.08 5.01
CA ALA A 18 -5.57 11.10 4.38
C ALA A 18 -4.64 10.41 5.38
N ASN A 19 -4.42 10.99 6.58
CA ASN A 19 -3.60 10.45 7.66
C ASN A 19 -2.23 9.93 7.19
N GLY A 20 -1.49 10.81 6.54
CA GLY A 20 -0.18 10.51 5.96
C GLY A 20 -0.21 9.96 4.54
N GLY A 21 -1.39 9.82 3.93
CA GLY A 21 -1.55 9.58 2.50
C GLY A 21 -1.66 10.89 1.70
N GLU A 22 -1.85 10.76 0.39
CA GLU A 22 -2.00 11.84 -0.58
C GLU A 22 -3.37 11.78 -1.24
N GLY A 23 -3.82 12.92 -1.81
CA GLY A 23 -5.09 13.06 -2.48
C GLY A 23 -6.04 13.98 -1.74
N VAL A 24 -7.26 14.12 -2.26
CA VAL A 24 -8.30 14.98 -1.70
C VAL A 24 -9.64 14.26 -1.73
N MET A 25 -10.40 14.35 -0.65
CA MET A 25 -11.78 13.92 -0.56
C MET A 25 -12.65 15.06 -0.06
N SER A 26 -13.83 15.21 -0.66
CA SER A 26 -14.80 16.24 -0.26
C SER A 26 -15.50 15.86 1.04
N SER A 27 -15.70 16.84 1.92
CA SER A 27 -16.58 16.70 3.09
C SER A 27 -18.05 16.71 2.67
N VAL A 28 -18.89 16.14 3.52
CA VAL A 28 -20.35 16.12 3.37
C VAL A 28 -20.99 16.81 4.57
N THR A 29 -21.94 17.73 4.32
CA THR A 29 -22.75 18.35 5.36
C THR A 29 -24.12 17.70 5.37
N VAL A 30 -24.58 17.29 6.55
CA VAL A 30 -25.84 16.57 6.76
C VAL A 30 -26.58 17.11 7.98
N LYS A 31 -27.87 16.87 8.05
CA LYS A 31 -28.68 17.24 9.21
C LYS A 31 -28.41 16.31 10.39
N GLU A 32 -28.67 16.83 11.59
CA GLU A 32 -28.59 16.05 12.83
C GLU A 32 -29.40 14.75 12.72
N ASN A 33 -28.81 13.62 13.12
CA ASN A 33 -29.39 12.28 13.07
C ASN A 33 -29.62 11.71 11.65
N GLU A 34 -29.12 12.37 10.62
CA GLU A 34 -29.13 11.80 9.27
C GLU A 34 -28.12 10.67 9.16
N THR A 35 -28.46 9.66 8.37
CA THR A 35 -27.57 8.53 8.10
C THR A 35 -26.91 8.72 6.75
N ILE A 36 -25.58 8.62 6.73
CA ILE A 36 -24.80 8.61 5.49
C ILE A 36 -24.19 7.25 5.24
N VAL A 37 -23.77 7.03 4.00
CA VAL A 37 -22.89 5.93 3.63
C VAL A 37 -21.45 6.47 3.55
N ILE A 38 -20.54 5.89 4.31
CA ILE A 38 -19.14 6.28 4.34
C ILE A 38 -18.51 6.04 2.96
N ALA A 39 -17.85 7.05 2.41
CA ALA A 39 -17.28 7.02 1.08
C ALA A 39 -16.14 5.98 0.94
N ASN A 40 -15.95 5.50 -0.28
CA ASN A 40 -14.76 4.75 -0.64
C ASN A 40 -13.53 5.66 -0.52
N ASN A 41 -12.39 5.06 -0.13
CA ASN A 41 -11.12 5.77 -0.06
C ASN A 41 -10.68 6.22 -1.46
N LEU A 42 -10.30 7.50 -1.59
CA LEU A 42 -9.67 8.08 -2.78
C LEU A 42 -8.24 8.57 -2.50
N PHE A 43 -7.75 8.40 -1.28
CA PHE A 43 -6.36 8.69 -0.94
C PHE A 43 -5.46 7.55 -1.36
N SER A 44 -4.19 7.85 -1.58
CA SER A 44 -3.13 6.87 -1.83
C SER A 44 -1.99 7.09 -0.85
N ARG A 45 -1.27 6.02 -0.52
CA ARG A 45 -0.05 6.07 0.27
C ARG A 45 0.90 5.02 -0.27
N PRO A 46 2.04 5.43 -0.87
CA PRO A 46 3.01 4.48 -1.41
C PRO A 46 3.43 3.44 -0.37
N MET A 47 3.49 2.18 -0.74
CA MET A 47 3.86 1.03 0.09
C MET A 47 2.95 0.77 1.30
N TYR A 48 1.75 1.33 1.28
CA TYR A 48 0.72 1.06 2.28
C TYR A 48 -0.60 0.67 1.61
N GLU A 49 -1.33 -0.21 2.26
CA GLU A 49 -2.69 -0.59 1.89
C GLU A 49 -3.70 0.11 2.80
N PHE A 50 -4.77 0.64 2.23
CA PHE A 50 -5.87 1.20 3.00
C PHE A 50 -6.68 0.07 3.65
N ILE A 51 -6.80 0.10 4.99
CA ILE A 51 -7.50 -0.93 5.76
C ILE A 51 -8.83 -0.47 6.38
N GLY A 52 -9.19 0.80 6.24
CA GLY A 52 -10.44 1.35 6.76
C GLY A 52 -10.32 2.77 7.27
N TRP A 53 -11.40 3.25 7.86
CA TRP A 53 -11.51 4.57 8.48
C TRP A 53 -11.52 4.46 10.00
N ASN A 54 -11.05 5.50 10.69
CA ASN A 54 -11.17 5.61 12.14
C ASN A 54 -11.49 7.05 12.55
N THR A 55 -12.19 7.25 13.65
CA THR A 55 -12.49 8.58 14.20
C THR A 55 -11.28 9.26 14.84
N LYS A 56 -10.15 8.55 14.98
CA LYS A 56 -8.87 9.08 15.44
C LYS A 56 -7.74 8.67 14.50
N ALA A 57 -6.77 9.57 14.30
CA ALA A 57 -5.63 9.34 13.42
C ALA A 57 -4.77 8.13 13.83
N ASP A 58 -4.63 7.88 15.13
CA ASP A 58 -3.85 6.78 15.71
C ASP A 58 -4.57 5.43 15.71
N GLY A 59 -5.82 5.36 15.18
CA GLY A 59 -6.62 4.14 15.12
C GLY A 59 -7.30 3.76 16.44
N SER A 60 -7.15 4.54 17.52
CA SER A 60 -7.73 4.21 18.85
C SER A 60 -9.21 4.56 19.01
N GLY A 61 -9.82 5.19 17.99
CA GLY A 61 -11.24 5.56 17.98
C GLY A 61 -12.16 4.46 17.45
N THR A 62 -13.29 4.85 16.93
CA THR A 62 -14.25 3.94 16.30
C THR A 62 -13.83 3.66 14.85
N ALA A 63 -13.70 2.39 14.51
CA ALA A 63 -13.34 1.95 13.16
C ALA A 63 -14.59 1.77 12.28
N TYR A 64 -14.44 2.13 11.01
CA TYR A 64 -15.47 1.98 9.98
C TYR A 64 -14.86 1.41 8.68
N GLN A 65 -15.66 0.68 7.93
CA GLN A 65 -15.34 0.29 6.56
C GLN A 65 -15.98 1.24 5.56
N SER A 66 -15.39 1.35 4.38
CA SER A 66 -16.05 2.01 3.25
C SER A 66 -17.40 1.33 2.97
N GLY A 67 -18.43 2.14 2.67
CA GLY A 67 -19.79 1.66 2.48
C GLY A 67 -20.61 1.40 3.76
N ALA A 68 -20.01 1.53 4.94
CA ALA A 68 -20.74 1.42 6.20
C ALA A 68 -21.69 2.60 6.40
N SER A 69 -22.79 2.36 7.10
CA SER A 69 -23.76 3.41 7.50
C SER A 69 -23.29 4.10 8.77
N LEU A 70 -23.37 5.43 8.79
CA LEU A 70 -23.03 6.28 9.92
C LEU A 70 -24.17 7.24 10.22
N VAL A 71 -24.72 7.21 11.44
CA VAL A 71 -25.65 8.23 11.94
C VAL A 71 -24.83 9.42 12.45
N VAL A 72 -25.08 10.62 11.91
CA VAL A 72 -24.27 11.80 12.22
C VAL A 72 -24.97 12.63 13.31
N THR A 73 -24.32 12.71 14.47
CA THR A 73 -24.80 13.47 15.64
C THR A 73 -23.90 14.63 16.03
N GLU A 74 -22.72 14.73 15.40
CA GLU A 74 -21.71 15.76 15.63
C GLU A 74 -20.79 15.89 14.40
N ASN A 75 -19.93 16.92 14.38
CA ASN A 75 -18.86 16.98 13.36
C ASN A 75 -17.88 15.84 13.56
N ILE A 76 -17.59 15.13 12.48
CA ILE A 76 -16.73 13.94 12.50
C ILE A 76 -15.62 14.07 11.45
N THR A 77 -14.40 13.70 11.81
CA THR A 77 -13.32 13.48 10.86
C THR A 77 -12.99 11.98 10.83
N LEU A 78 -13.03 11.40 9.65
CA LEU A 78 -12.65 10.00 9.39
C LEU A 78 -11.23 9.98 8.83
N TYR A 79 -10.31 9.42 9.60
CA TYR A 79 -8.91 9.28 9.28
C TYR A 79 -8.66 7.96 8.59
N ALA A 80 -8.02 7.99 7.41
CA ALA A 80 -7.59 6.79 6.74
C ALA A 80 -6.62 5.98 7.62
N GLN A 81 -6.84 4.68 7.68
CA GLN A 81 -5.95 3.75 8.36
C GLN A 81 -5.17 2.95 7.32
N TRP A 82 -3.87 2.81 7.55
CA TRP A 82 -2.93 2.26 6.60
C TRP A 82 -2.16 1.09 7.20
N GLN A 83 -1.97 0.05 6.42
CA GLN A 83 -1.12 -1.08 6.74
C GLN A 83 0.12 -1.05 5.87
N ASP A 84 1.30 -1.13 6.48
CA ASP A 84 2.56 -1.29 5.76
C ASP A 84 2.59 -2.63 5.02
N ILE A 85 2.86 -2.59 3.72
CA ILE A 85 2.92 -3.78 2.84
C ILE A 85 4.35 -4.15 2.45
N THR A 86 5.37 -3.46 2.99
CA THR A 86 6.78 -3.75 2.74
C THR A 86 7.30 -4.89 3.62
N ASN A 87 6.55 -5.27 4.63
CA ASN A 87 6.96 -6.23 5.66
C ASN A 87 8.29 -5.83 6.35
N GLY A 88 8.55 -4.52 6.46
CA GLY A 88 9.72 -3.94 7.11
C GLY A 88 10.99 -3.88 6.24
N TYR A 89 10.93 -4.27 4.98
CA TYR A 89 12.07 -4.10 4.06
C TYR A 89 12.08 -2.70 3.43
N GLU A 90 13.25 -2.13 3.31
CA GLU A 90 13.45 -0.78 2.78
C GLU A 90 13.29 -0.73 1.25
N TYR A 91 12.78 0.38 0.77
CA TYR A 91 12.58 0.65 -0.65
C TYR A 91 13.07 2.04 -1.03
N VAL A 92 13.27 2.25 -2.32
CA VAL A 92 13.63 3.54 -2.92
C VAL A 92 12.70 3.84 -4.10
N ASP A 93 12.28 5.10 -4.19
CA ASP A 93 11.62 5.66 -5.37
C ASP A 93 12.69 6.20 -6.33
N LEU A 94 12.84 5.55 -7.47
CA LEU A 94 13.74 5.97 -8.55
C LEU A 94 13.02 6.77 -9.64
N GLY A 95 11.75 7.14 -9.43
CA GLY A 95 10.90 7.77 -10.45
C GLY A 95 10.56 6.83 -11.61
N LEU A 96 10.55 5.52 -11.37
CA LEU A 96 10.19 4.46 -12.29
C LEU A 96 8.74 4.00 -12.06
N SER A 97 8.29 3.06 -12.87
CA SER A 97 6.92 2.52 -12.79
C SER A 97 6.63 1.78 -11.48
N VAL A 98 7.66 1.28 -10.80
CA VAL A 98 7.57 0.57 -9.51
C VAL A 98 8.65 1.03 -8.54
N MET A 99 8.39 0.85 -7.25
CA MET A 99 9.39 1.03 -6.20
C MET A 99 10.36 -0.14 -6.19
N TRP A 100 11.63 0.13 -5.84
CA TRP A 100 12.70 -0.87 -5.82
C TRP A 100 13.21 -1.10 -4.41
N ALA A 101 13.59 -2.33 -4.10
CA ALA A 101 14.27 -2.63 -2.85
C ALA A 101 15.65 -1.99 -2.82
N THR A 102 16.09 -1.53 -1.64
CA THR A 102 17.43 -0.98 -1.45
C THR A 102 18.51 -2.04 -1.38
N THR A 103 18.14 -3.31 -1.17
CA THR A 103 19.07 -4.44 -1.04
C THR A 103 18.62 -5.63 -1.90
N ASN A 104 19.53 -6.53 -2.19
CA ASN A 104 19.21 -7.85 -2.75
C ASN A 104 18.66 -8.79 -1.66
N ILE A 105 17.90 -9.80 -2.05
CA ILE A 105 17.35 -10.81 -1.12
C ILE A 105 18.50 -11.48 -0.35
N GLY A 106 18.44 -11.44 0.98
CA GLY A 106 19.47 -12.01 1.85
C GLY A 106 20.72 -11.13 2.04
N ALA A 107 20.77 -9.93 1.44
CA ALA A 107 21.82 -8.97 1.67
C ALA A 107 21.54 -8.13 2.93
N ALA A 108 22.58 -7.83 3.70
CA ALA A 108 22.50 -6.93 4.84
C ALA A 108 22.78 -5.47 4.47
N ARG A 109 23.28 -5.20 3.26
CA ARG A 109 23.68 -3.86 2.77
C ARG A 109 23.44 -3.77 1.27
N PRO A 110 23.21 -2.56 0.72
CA PRO A 110 22.97 -2.34 -0.72
C PRO A 110 24.10 -2.88 -1.62
N GLU A 111 25.36 -2.78 -1.18
CA GLU A 111 26.53 -3.25 -1.94
C GLU A 111 26.77 -4.76 -1.86
N SER A 112 25.99 -5.50 -1.09
CA SER A 112 26.13 -6.94 -0.95
C SER A 112 25.37 -7.70 -2.05
N TYR A 113 25.93 -8.79 -2.53
CA TYR A 113 25.29 -9.60 -3.58
C TYR A 113 24.01 -10.29 -3.13
N GLY A 114 23.86 -10.56 -1.82
CA GLY A 114 22.74 -11.32 -1.30
C GLY A 114 22.77 -12.80 -1.69
N ASN A 115 21.60 -13.41 -1.75
CA ASN A 115 21.44 -14.81 -2.09
C ASN A 115 21.21 -15.00 -3.60
N TYR A 116 21.62 -16.14 -4.12
CA TYR A 116 21.38 -16.52 -5.50
C TYR A 116 20.19 -17.49 -5.58
N TYR A 117 19.35 -17.29 -6.58
CA TYR A 117 18.19 -18.12 -6.86
C TYR A 117 18.16 -18.46 -8.36
N ALA A 118 17.82 -19.69 -8.70
CA ALA A 118 17.46 -19.98 -10.08
C ALA A 118 16.04 -19.46 -10.37
N TRP A 119 15.73 -19.16 -11.61
CA TRP A 119 14.42 -18.62 -11.99
C TRP A 119 13.29 -19.53 -11.55
N GLY A 120 12.35 -19.00 -10.77
CA GLY A 120 11.23 -19.76 -10.19
C GLY A 120 11.57 -20.60 -8.96
N GLU A 121 12.81 -20.59 -8.49
CA GLU A 121 13.19 -21.22 -7.24
C GLU A 121 13.23 -20.21 -6.10
N THR A 122 12.70 -20.59 -4.95
CA THR A 122 12.52 -19.70 -3.78
C THR A 122 13.46 -20.03 -2.63
N ALA A 123 14.31 -21.06 -2.80
CA ALA A 123 15.37 -21.46 -1.88
C ALA A 123 16.73 -21.43 -2.57
N THR A 124 17.78 -21.15 -1.78
CA THR A 124 19.17 -21.20 -2.25
C THR A 124 19.66 -22.65 -2.37
N LYS A 125 20.64 -22.85 -3.25
CA LYS A 125 21.33 -24.13 -3.44
C LYS A 125 22.83 -23.96 -3.27
N SER A 126 23.54 -25.04 -2.94
CA SER A 126 24.99 -25.07 -2.94
C SER A 126 25.60 -25.04 -4.36
N GLU A 127 24.85 -25.52 -5.34
CA GLU A 127 25.24 -25.56 -6.75
C GLU A 127 24.03 -25.34 -7.66
N TYR A 128 24.21 -24.59 -8.72
CA TYR A 128 23.19 -24.29 -9.74
C TYR A 128 23.58 -24.96 -11.04
N ARG A 129 22.94 -26.09 -11.36
CA ARG A 129 23.19 -26.90 -12.55
C ARG A 129 21.88 -27.19 -13.28
N GLN A 130 21.97 -27.49 -14.57
CA GLN A 130 20.82 -27.85 -15.37
C GLN A 130 20.09 -29.11 -14.87
N ASP A 131 20.86 -30.07 -14.35
CA ASP A 131 20.33 -31.34 -13.84
C ASP A 131 19.66 -31.27 -12.47
N ASN A 132 19.83 -30.16 -11.74
CA ASN A 132 19.15 -29.88 -10.47
C ASN A 132 18.14 -28.74 -10.54
N TYR A 133 17.75 -28.33 -11.74
CA TYR A 133 16.73 -27.34 -11.99
C TYR A 133 15.46 -28.01 -12.53
N TYR A 134 14.41 -28.03 -11.72
CA TYR A 134 13.20 -28.82 -11.99
C TYR A 134 11.95 -27.97 -12.23
N ILE A 135 12.07 -26.64 -12.13
CA ILE A 135 10.94 -25.72 -12.21
C ILE A 135 11.10 -24.81 -13.44
N TRP A 136 10.10 -24.77 -14.29
CA TRP A 136 9.99 -23.79 -15.36
C TRP A 136 8.64 -23.08 -15.29
N PRO A 137 8.52 -22.00 -14.49
CA PRO A 137 7.24 -21.32 -14.28
C PRO A 137 6.79 -20.45 -15.46
N GLY A 138 7.56 -20.37 -16.54
CA GLY A 138 7.31 -19.48 -17.67
C GLY A 138 8.06 -18.15 -17.54
N SER A 139 7.58 -17.13 -18.27
CA SER A 139 8.17 -15.78 -18.30
C SER A 139 7.82 -14.95 -17.07
N ASP A 140 6.64 -15.19 -16.49
CA ASP A 140 6.13 -14.46 -15.34
C ASP A 140 5.99 -15.39 -14.14
N LEU A 141 6.48 -14.94 -12.99
CA LEU A 141 6.46 -15.72 -11.77
C LEU A 141 5.12 -15.57 -11.04
N TYR A 142 4.48 -16.70 -10.71
CA TYR A 142 3.44 -16.71 -9.69
C TYR A 142 4.09 -16.52 -8.31
N SER A 143 3.37 -15.95 -7.36
CA SER A 143 3.89 -15.63 -6.01
C SER A 143 4.57 -16.81 -5.30
N SER A 144 4.10 -18.04 -5.53
CA SER A 144 4.72 -19.26 -4.95
C SER A 144 6.06 -19.64 -5.56
N TYR A 145 6.42 -19.09 -6.72
CA TYR A 145 7.70 -19.29 -7.43
C TYR A 145 8.56 -18.03 -7.48
N ASP A 146 8.14 -16.98 -6.78
CA ASP A 146 8.81 -15.70 -6.72
C ASP A 146 9.68 -15.63 -5.46
N ALA A 147 11.01 -15.58 -5.64
CA ALA A 147 11.94 -15.56 -4.53
C ALA A 147 11.78 -14.33 -3.63
N ALA A 148 11.44 -13.15 -4.18
CA ALA A 148 11.21 -11.95 -3.39
C ALA A 148 9.93 -12.10 -2.56
N HIS A 149 8.85 -12.56 -3.18
CA HIS A 149 7.58 -12.75 -2.47
C HIS A 149 7.70 -13.78 -1.33
N VAL A 150 8.33 -14.93 -1.59
CA VAL A 150 8.44 -16.01 -0.59
C VAL A 150 9.37 -15.65 0.56
N ASN A 151 10.49 -14.94 0.28
CA ASN A 151 11.47 -14.62 1.32
C ASN A 151 11.16 -13.33 2.08
N TRP A 152 10.52 -12.36 1.46
CA TRP A 152 10.22 -11.06 2.07
C TRP A 152 8.73 -10.89 2.42
N GLY A 153 7.84 -11.60 1.73
CA GLY A 153 6.40 -11.47 1.93
C GLY A 153 5.83 -10.12 1.46
N GLY A 154 4.67 -9.74 1.98
CA GLY A 154 3.99 -8.51 1.60
C GLY A 154 3.75 -8.43 0.08
N ASN A 155 3.94 -7.25 -0.50
CA ASN A 155 3.82 -7.02 -1.94
C ASN A 155 5.15 -7.10 -2.71
N TRP A 156 6.21 -7.57 -2.07
CA TRP A 156 7.48 -7.80 -2.73
C TRP A 156 7.37 -8.88 -3.80
N ARG A 157 7.99 -8.63 -4.93
CA ARG A 157 8.08 -9.57 -6.05
C ARG A 157 9.32 -9.30 -6.89
N MET A 158 9.73 -10.26 -7.66
CA MET A 158 10.73 -10.06 -8.71
C MET A 158 10.16 -9.11 -9.79
N PRO A 159 10.99 -8.23 -10.38
CA PRO A 159 10.52 -7.36 -11.44
C PRO A 159 10.16 -8.15 -12.69
N THR A 160 9.17 -7.65 -13.42
CA THR A 160 8.90 -8.11 -14.78
C THR A 160 10.04 -7.73 -15.71
N LYS A 161 10.10 -8.35 -16.90
CA LYS A 161 11.08 -7.98 -17.93
C LYS A 161 11.02 -6.48 -18.28
N ALA A 162 9.81 -5.94 -18.43
CA ALA A 162 9.61 -4.53 -18.80
C ALA A 162 10.12 -3.58 -17.71
N GLU A 163 9.86 -3.88 -16.43
CA GLU A 163 10.33 -3.07 -15.30
C GLU A 163 11.86 -3.14 -15.16
N PHE A 164 12.45 -4.31 -15.39
CA PHE A 164 13.92 -4.44 -15.38
C PHE A 164 14.56 -3.69 -16.57
N GLU A 165 13.94 -3.73 -17.76
CA GLU A 165 14.39 -2.94 -18.92
C GLU A 165 14.26 -1.44 -18.64
N GLU A 166 13.17 -0.99 -18.00
CA GLU A 166 13.00 0.40 -17.57
C GLU A 166 14.12 0.83 -16.60
N LEU A 167 14.41 0.02 -15.57
CA LEU A 167 15.50 0.28 -14.63
C LEU A 167 16.84 0.41 -15.36
N ARG A 168 17.17 -0.54 -16.24
CA ARG A 168 18.40 -0.55 -17.00
C ARG A 168 18.56 0.68 -17.88
N ASP A 169 17.49 1.10 -18.53
CA ASP A 169 17.54 2.12 -19.57
C ASP A 169 17.42 3.56 -19.00
N ARG A 170 16.84 3.71 -17.82
CA ARG A 170 16.60 5.01 -17.19
C ARG A 170 17.53 5.34 -16.03
N CYS A 171 18.27 4.38 -15.49
CA CYS A 171 19.21 4.59 -14.40
C CYS A 171 20.65 4.53 -14.87
N SER A 172 21.54 5.29 -14.20
CA SER A 172 22.97 5.21 -14.41
C SER A 172 23.54 4.02 -13.64
N TRP A 173 24.49 3.32 -14.24
CA TRP A 173 25.12 2.12 -13.64
C TRP A 173 26.62 2.39 -13.42
N ASP A 174 27.03 2.34 -12.17
CA ASP A 174 28.44 2.38 -11.78
C ASP A 174 28.89 1.00 -11.31
N TYR A 175 29.96 0.49 -11.92
CA TYR A 175 30.59 -0.73 -11.44
C TYR A 175 31.52 -0.38 -10.27
N MET A 176 31.16 -0.82 -9.07
CA MET A 176 32.10 -0.80 -7.96
C MET A 176 33.22 -1.82 -8.26
N LYS A 177 34.46 -1.31 -8.28
CA LYS A 177 35.66 -2.12 -8.49
C LYS A 177 36.10 -2.78 -7.19
#